data_52b910ba6869ae3d3da2e6a7e90fd4c8
#
_entry.id   52b910ba6869ae3d3da2e6a7e90fd4c8
#
_cell.length_a   1.000
_cell.length_b   1.000
_cell.length_c   1.000
_cell.angle_alpha   90.00
_cell.angle_beta   90.00
_cell.angle_gamma   90.00
#
_symmetry.space_group_name_H-M   'P 1'
#
loop_
_entity.id
_entity.type
_entity.pdbx_description
1 polymer ?
#
loop_
_entity_poly.entity_id
_entity_poly.type
_entity_poly.pdbx_seq_one_letter_code
_entity_poly.pdbx_strand_id
1 'polypeptide(L)'
;MLKLFRPGWGEGDARYEAGKAEAVYAAGLPAPAVHGVTQVGERFGIVYEEIVGRPLMESLQRRPWAVHETGRFLADLHLQVHRGRVPSLPRVEDRLTRAIARAPGLSENERTALLALLGRLPGGDAVCHGDFHPGNVYLTERGPIILDWMDATQGNPVADVARTAVLLRAAVLPQGMPGRRVVELIRRAFLHAYLRRYFTAAPPAPEQLDAWMAVVAGARLAERIPGEEKRLLALVQGTLCS
;
A
#
# COMPACT_ATOMS: atom_id res chain seq x y z
N MET A 1 -5.15 -13.96 -16.59
CA MET A 1 -5.93 -12.75 -16.19
C MET A 1 -5.40 -11.54 -16.97
N LEU A 2 -6.28 -10.66 -17.48
CA LEU A 2 -5.87 -9.45 -18.22
C LEU A 2 -6.22 -8.19 -17.41
N LYS A 3 -5.21 -7.36 -17.11
CA LYS A 3 -5.37 -6.02 -16.54
C LYS A 3 -5.26 -4.98 -17.63
N LEU A 4 -6.39 -4.35 -18.03
CA LEU A 4 -6.41 -3.28 -19.02
C LEU A 4 -6.28 -1.91 -18.35
N PHE A 5 -5.39 -1.07 -18.85
CA PHE A 5 -5.24 0.30 -18.39
C PHE A 5 -6.41 1.19 -18.85
N ARG A 6 -6.63 2.27 -18.14
CA ARG A 6 -7.61 3.30 -18.54
C ARG A 6 -7.15 3.99 -19.83
N PRO A 7 -8.07 4.54 -20.63
CA PRO A 7 -7.69 5.38 -21.77
C PRO A 7 -6.71 6.48 -21.37
N GLY A 8 -5.71 6.74 -22.22
CA GLY A 8 -4.67 7.73 -21.97
C GLY A 8 -3.37 7.17 -21.36
N TRP A 9 -3.35 5.90 -20.95
CA TRP A 9 -2.12 5.19 -20.56
C TRP A 9 -1.52 4.51 -21.78
N GLY A 10 -0.22 4.74 -22.00
CA GLY A 10 0.49 4.20 -23.18
C GLY A 10 1.14 2.84 -22.92
N GLU A 11 1.74 2.31 -23.99
CA GLU A 11 2.52 1.07 -23.92
C GLU A 11 3.66 1.15 -22.92
N GLY A 12 4.33 2.32 -22.84
CA GLY A 12 5.41 2.57 -21.89
C GLY A 12 4.99 2.40 -20.43
N ASP A 13 3.79 2.86 -20.08
CA ASP A 13 3.26 2.70 -18.72
C ASP A 13 2.99 1.22 -18.39
N ALA A 14 2.41 0.49 -19.36
CA ALA A 14 2.15 -0.94 -19.23
C ALA A 14 3.45 -1.74 -19.09
N ARG A 15 4.47 -1.46 -19.90
CA ARG A 15 5.79 -2.10 -19.81
C ARG A 15 6.49 -1.77 -18.50
N TYR A 16 6.39 -0.53 -18.03
CA TYR A 16 6.99 -0.12 -16.76
C TYR A 16 6.37 -0.87 -15.56
N GLU A 17 5.05 -1.00 -15.52
CA GLU A 17 4.37 -1.77 -14.48
C GLU A 17 4.68 -3.27 -14.58
N ALA A 18 4.62 -3.83 -15.79
CA ALA A 18 4.96 -5.23 -16.05
C ALA A 18 6.38 -5.56 -15.57
N GLY A 19 7.36 -4.72 -15.89
CA GLY A 19 8.76 -4.91 -15.46
C GLY A 19 8.94 -4.91 -13.94
N LYS A 20 8.18 -4.11 -13.20
CA LYS A 20 8.18 -4.18 -11.73
C LYS A 20 7.60 -5.49 -11.21
N ALA A 21 6.45 -5.90 -11.73
CA ALA A 21 5.80 -7.15 -11.34
C ALA A 21 6.67 -8.37 -11.67
N GLU A 22 7.32 -8.39 -12.85
CA GLU A 22 8.30 -9.41 -13.25
C GLU A 22 9.49 -9.48 -12.30
N ALA A 23 10.07 -8.33 -11.95
CA ALA A 23 11.21 -8.27 -11.04
C ALA A 23 10.86 -8.77 -9.63
N VAL A 24 9.67 -8.45 -9.14
CA VAL A 24 9.15 -8.93 -7.85
C VAL A 24 8.91 -10.44 -7.89
N TYR A 25 8.29 -10.95 -8.97
CA TYR A 25 8.08 -12.39 -9.16
C TYR A 25 9.39 -13.16 -9.26
N ALA A 26 10.35 -12.65 -10.04
CA ALA A 26 11.68 -13.25 -10.19
C ALA A 26 12.48 -13.29 -8.88
N ALA A 27 12.21 -12.36 -7.96
CA ALA A 27 12.78 -12.36 -6.61
C ALA A 27 12.14 -13.39 -5.66
N GLY A 28 11.20 -14.22 -6.15
CA GLY A 28 10.53 -15.26 -5.37
C GLY A 28 9.48 -14.73 -4.38
N LEU A 29 9.03 -13.49 -4.54
CA LEU A 29 7.93 -12.96 -3.74
C LEU A 29 6.58 -13.50 -4.25
N PRO A 30 5.55 -13.55 -3.39
CA PRO A 30 4.25 -14.14 -3.72
C PRO A 30 3.43 -13.23 -4.66
N ALA A 31 3.93 -13.02 -5.86
CA ALA A 31 3.32 -12.24 -6.94
C ALA A 31 2.84 -13.16 -8.06
N PRO A 32 1.87 -12.74 -8.90
CA PRO A 32 1.49 -13.48 -10.09
C PRO A 32 2.59 -13.40 -11.16
N ALA A 33 2.76 -14.48 -11.94
CA ALA A 33 3.61 -14.46 -13.12
C ALA A 33 3.08 -13.48 -14.16
N VAL A 34 3.97 -12.76 -14.83
CA VAL A 34 3.64 -11.87 -15.95
C VAL A 34 3.90 -12.61 -17.26
N HIS A 35 2.91 -12.63 -18.15
CA HIS A 35 3.02 -13.27 -19.46
C HIS A 35 3.30 -12.25 -20.59
N GLY A 36 3.26 -10.95 -20.28
CA GLY A 36 3.63 -9.89 -21.20
C GLY A 36 2.62 -8.75 -21.27
N VAL A 37 2.93 -7.77 -22.12
CA VAL A 37 2.08 -6.63 -22.41
C VAL A 37 1.32 -6.90 -23.71
N THR A 38 0.06 -6.50 -23.76
CA THR A 38 -0.82 -6.66 -24.95
C THR A 38 -1.62 -5.38 -25.18
N GLN A 39 -2.15 -5.27 -26.40
CA GLN A 39 -3.07 -4.21 -26.76
C GLN A 39 -4.43 -4.79 -27.13
N VAL A 40 -5.50 -4.20 -26.61
CA VAL A 40 -6.89 -4.54 -26.94
C VAL A 40 -7.62 -3.27 -27.36
N GLY A 41 -7.88 -3.14 -28.66
CA GLY A 41 -8.35 -1.89 -29.25
C GLY A 41 -7.30 -0.79 -29.07
N GLU A 42 -7.71 0.33 -28.47
CA GLU A 42 -6.83 1.48 -28.18
C GLU A 42 -6.19 1.41 -26.77
N ARG A 43 -6.39 0.32 -26.03
CA ARG A 43 -5.94 0.20 -24.63
C ARG A 43 -4.82 -0.82 -24.51
N PHE A 44 -3.77 -0.45 -23.80
CA PHE A 44 -2.73 -1.38 -23.40
C PHE A 44 -3.11 -2.09 -22.10
N GLY A 45 -2.53 -3.26 -21.87
CA GLY A 45 -2.75 -4.05 -20.68
C GLY A 45 -1.64 -5.06 -20.44
N ILE A 46 -1.68 -5.67 -19.27
CA ILE A 46 -0.73 -6.70 -18.85
C ILE A 46 -1.48 -8.02 -18.72
N VAL A 47 -0.91 -9.06 -19.30
CA VAL A 47 -1.39 -10.44 -19.14
C VAL A 47 -0.66 -11.08 -17.98
N TYR A 48 -1.39 -11.43 -16.95
CA TYR A 48 -0.90 -12.17 -15.78
C TYR A 48 -1.39 -13.62 -15.80
N GLU A 49 -0.75 -14.49 -15.04
CA GLU A 49 -1.32 -15.81 -14.75
C GLU A 49 -2.72 -15.64 -14.12
N GLU A 50 -3.56 -16.64 -14.28
CA GLU A 50 -4.86 -16.67 -13.65
C GLU A 50 -4.71 -17.11 -12.18
N ILE A 51 -5.19 -16.27 -11.26
CA ILE A 51 -5.16 -16.57 -9.84
C ILE A 51 -6.52 -17.14 -9.42
N VAL A 52 -6.53 -18.45 -9.18
CA VAL A 52 -7.69 -19.15 -8.64
C VAL A 52 -7.59 -19.13 -7.11
N GLY A 53 -8.47 -18.36 -6.47
CA GLY A 53 -8.43 -18.15 -5.03
C GLY A 53 -9.52 -17.20 -4.55
N ARG A 54 -9.50 -16.88 -3.25
CA ARG A 54 -10.45 -15.94 -2.63
C ARG A 54 -9.70 -14.74 -2.05
N PRO A 55 -10.20 -13.51 -2.25
CA PRO A 55 -9.65 -12.34 -1.59
C PRO A 55 -9.68 -12.49 -0.06
N LEU A 56 -8.60 -12.11 0.61
CA LEU A 56 -8.54 -12.11 2.08
C LEU A 56 -9.63 -11.19 2.68
N MET A 57 -9.97 -10.12 1.97
CA MET A 57 -11.08 -9.23 2.35
C MET A 57 -12.43 -9.96 2.41
N GLU A 58 -12.71 -10.85 1.45
CA GLU A 58 -13.94 -11.66 1.46
C GLU A 58 -13.97 -12.62 2.66
N SER A 59 -12.84 -13.21 2.99
CA SER A 59 -12.71 -14.06 4.17
C SER A 59 -13.03 -13.31 5.46
N LEU A 60 -12.55 -12.07 5.57
CA LEU A 60 -12.83 -11.19 6.71
C LEU A 60 -14.32 -10.78 6.77
N GLN A 61 -14.95 -10.51 5.62
CA GLN A 61 -16.38 -10.18 5.56
C GLN A 61 -17.26 -11.37 6.00
N ARG A 62 -16.90 -12.59 5.63
CA ARG A 62 -17.61 -13.82 6.02
C ARG A 62 -17.37 -14.21 7.48
N ARG A 63 -16.20 -13.88 8.05
CA ARG A 63 -15.77 -14.27 9.40
C ARG A 63 -15.21 -13.06 10.16
N PRO A 64 -16.04 -12.05 10.47
CA PRO A 64 -15.58 -10.82 11.12
C PRO A 64 -14.96 -11.04 12.51
N TRP A 65 -15.29 -12.14 13.19
CA TRP A 65 -14.65 -12.53 14.46
C TRP A 65 -13.19 -12.97 14.30
N ALA A 66 -12.76 -13.37 13.09
CA ALA A 66 -11.37 -13.72 12.81
C ALA A 66 -10.47 -12.48 12.55
N VAL A 67 -10.95 -11.28 12.86
CA VAL A 67 -10.28 -10.00 12.60
C VAL A 67 -8.85 -9.94 13.13
N HIS A 68 -8.60 -10.44 14.33
CA HIS A 68 -7.26 -10.45 14.94
C HIS A 68 -6.32 -11.46 14.27
N GLU A 69 -6.85 -12.63 13.90
CA GLU A 69 -6.09 -13.66 13.18
C GLU A 69 -5.70 -13.14 11.79
N THR A 70 -6.68 -12.57 11.07
CA THR A 70 -6.47 -12.03 9.73
C THR A 70 -5.48 -10.86 9.73
N GLY A 71 -5.55 -9.99 10.74
CA GLY A 71 -4.58 -8.88 10.90
C GLY A 71 -3.15 -9.39 11.16
N ARG A 72 -2.99 -10.41 12.00
CA ARG A 72 -1.68 -11.06 12.22
C ARG A 72 -1.15 -11.74 10.96
N PHE A 73 -2.02 -12.47 10.26
CA PHE A 73 -1.66 -13.10 8.98
C PHE A 73 -1.16 -12.07 7.95
N LEU A 74 -1.87 -10.94 7.81
CA LEU A 74 -1.43 -9.87 6.91
C LEU A 74 -0.05 -9.33 7.32
N ALA A 75 0.21 -9.16 8.62
CA ALA A 75 1.51 -8.70 9.11
C ALA A 75 2.65 -9.69 8.80
N ASP A 76 2.41 -10.99 8.99
CA ASP A 76 3.40 -12.02 8.69
C ASP A 76 3.73 -12.07 7.19
N LEU A 77 2.71 -11.93 6.34
CA LEU A 77 2.89 -11.85 4.89
C LEU A 77 3.66 -10.57 4.49
N HIS A 78 3.38 -9.44 5.13
CA HIS A 78 4.10 -8.19 4.87
C HIS A 78 5.57 -8.27 5.30
N LEU A 79 5.86 -8.91 6.43
CA LEU A 79 7.23 -9.22 6.85
C LEU A 79 7.97 -10.09 5.84
N GLN A 80 7.27 -11.04 5.19
CA GLN A 80 7.85 -11.84 4.12
C GLN A 80 8.20 -10.98 2.90
N VAL A 81 7.32 -10.08 2.47
CA VAL A 81 7.56 -9.13 1.38
C VAL A 81 8.80 -8.28 1.67
N HIS A 82 8.93 -7.75 2.87
CA HIS A 82 10.04 -6.88 3.27
C HIS A 82 11.40 -7.59 3.40
N ARG A 83 11.45 -8.91 3.35
CA ARG A 83 12.71 -9.67 3.22
C ARG A 83 13.26 -9.64 1.79
N GLY A 84 12.39 -9.36 0.81
CA GLY A 84 12.78 -9.26 -0.59
C GLY A 84 13.70 -8.07 -0.85
N ARG A 85 14.59 -8.25 -1.85
CA ARG A 85 15.47 -7.20 -2.35
C ARG A 85 15.41 -7.20 -3.85
N VAL A 86 14.99 -6.08 -4.42
CA VAL A 86 14.84 -5.88 -5.88
C VAL A 86 15.43 -4.50 -6.24
N PRO A 87 16.75 -4.42 -6.49
CA PRO A 87 17.42 -3.13 -6.70
C PRO A 87 16.94 -2.34 -7.93
N SER A 88 16.26 -2.99 -8.87
CA SER A 88 15.67 -2.33 -10.05
C SER A 88 14.41 -1.54 -9.75
N LEU A 89 13.80 -1.71 -8.56
CA LEU A 89 12.63 -0.92 -8.19
C LEU A 89 13.02 0.53 -7.87
N PRO A 90 12.13 1.49 -8.17
CA PRO A 90 12.34 2.89 -7.81
C PRO A 90 12.39 3.07 -6.29
N ARG A 91 13.06 4.13 -5.83
CA ARG A 91 13.14 4.45 -4.40
C ARG A 91 11.79 4.96 -3.88
N VAL A 92 11.41 4.53 -2.68
CA VAL A 92 10.19 5.00 -2.02
C VAL A 92 10.27 6.50 -1.72
N GLU A 93 11.46 6.99 -1.36
CA GLU A 93 11.70 8.40 -1.08
C GLU A 93 11.41 9.28 -2.30
N ASP A 94 11.85 8.86 -3.50
CA ASP A 94 11.61 9.59 -4.75
C ASP A 94 10.12 9.63 -5.11
N ARG A 95 9.42 8.52 -4.87
CA ARG A 95 7.97 8.44 -5.09
C ARG A 95 7.22 9.39 -4.15
N LEU A 96 7.55 9.36 -2.86
CA LEU A 96 6.93 10.22 -1.85
C LEU A 96 7.23 11.70 -2.11
N THR A 97 8.47 12.06 -2.44
CA THR A 97 8.86 13.42 -2.79
C THR A 97 8.03 13.97 -3.95
N ARG A 98 7.93 13.21 -5.05
CA ARG A 98 7.11 13.61 -6.20
C ARG A 98 5.62 13.73 -5.86
N ALA A 99 5.10 12.85 -5.01
CA ALA A 99 3.71 12.89 -4.61
C ALA A 99 3.41 14.09 -3.71
N ILE A 100 4.24 14.36 -2.69
CA ILE A 100 4.12 15.53 -1.81
C ILE A 100 4.20 16.84 -2.61
N ALA A 101 5.13 16.94 -3.56
CA ALA A 101 5.31 18.14 -4.37
C ALA A 101 4.03 18.56 -5.13
N ARG A 102 3.20 17.59 -5.56
CA ARG A 102 1.95 17.82 -6.32
C ARG A 102 0.68 17.62 -5.50
N ALA A 103 0.79 17.33 -4.18
CA ALA A 103 -0.35 17.05 -3.33
C ALA A 103 -1.23 18.29 -3.16
N PRO A 104 -2.53 18.25 -3.47
CA PRO A 104 -3.44 19.33 -3.19
C PRO A 104 -3.70 19.43 -1.68
N GLY A 105 -4.17 20.60 -1.22
CA GLY A 105 -4.59 20.81 0.16
C GLY A 105 -3.45 21.03 1.17
N LEU A 106 -2.19 20.74 0.82
CA LEU A 106 -1.03 21.10 1.64
C LEU A 106 -0.66 22.58 1.43
N SER A 107 -0.50 23.30 2.53
CA SER A 107 0.18 24.60 2.52
C SER A 107 1.67 24.43 2.16
N GLU A 108 2.32 25.50 1.73
CA GLU A 108 3.75 25.47 1.39
C GLU A 108 4.62 25.12 2.61
N ASN A 109 4.24 25.61 3.80
CA ASN A 109 4.92 25.27 5.05
C ASN A 109 4.80 23.77 5.39
N GLU A 110 3.61 23.19 5.26
CA GLU A 110 3.39 21.74 5.49
C GLU A 110 4.17 20.91 4.46
N ARG A 111 4.18 21.32 3.20
CA ARG A 111 4.95 20.66 2.13
C ARG A 111 6.44 20.65 2.45
N THR A 112 7.00 21.81 2.78
CA THR A 112 8.42 21.97 3.14
C THR A 112 8.75 21.14 4.38
N ALA A 113 7.90 21.17 5.41
CA ALA A 113 8.10 20.39 6.63
C ALA A 113 8.07 18.89 6.38
N LEU A 114 7.13 18.39 5.54
CA LEU A 114 7.05 16.98 5.18
C LEU A 114 8.26 16.50 4.38
N LEU A 115 8.75 17.31 3.43
CA LEU A 115 9.97 16.99 2.66
C LEU A 115 11.22 16.99 3.57
N ALA A 116 11.33 17.96 4.48
CA ALA A 116 12.40 17.98 5.48
C ALA A 116 12.31 16.79 6.45
N LEU A 117 11.10 16.38 6.84
CA LEU A 117 10.88 15.20 7.66
C LEU A 117 11.31 13.93 6.91
N LEU A 118 10.86 13.77 5.66
CA LEU A 118 11.24 12.63 4.80
C LEU A 118 12.76 12.50 4.67
N GLY A 119 13.47 13.62 4.48
CA GLY A 119 14.95 13.63 4.38
C GLY A 119 15.69 13.22 5.64
N ARG A 120 15.02 13.19 6.81
CA ARG A 120 15.58 12.72 8.09
C ARG A 120 15.21 11.30 8.44
N LEU A 121 14.21 10.72 7.76
CA LEU A 121 13.79 9.35 8.02
C LEU A 121 14.82 8.35 7.47
N PRO A 122 15.02 7.21 8.16
CA PRO A 122 15.97 6.22 7.73
C PRO A 122 15.56 5.63 6.38
N GLY A 123 16.51 5.50 5.46
CA GLY A 123 16.33 4.78 4.21
C GLY A 123 16.27 3.27 4.41
N GLY A 124 16.20 2.53 3.30
CA GLY A 124 16.20 1.07 3.29
C GLY A 124 16.29 0.53 1.87
N ASP A 125 16.28 -0.79 1.73
CA ASP A 125 16.37 -1.51 0.47
C ASP A 125 15.36 -2.67 0.38
N ALA A 126 14.43 -2.74 1.33
CA ALA A 126 13.37 -3.73 1.32
C ALA A 126 12.38 -3.46 0.18
N VAL A 127 11.81 -4.53 -0.38
CA VAL A 127 10.68 -4.38 -1.29
C VAL A 127 9.48 -3.85 -0.52
N CYS A 128 8.94 -2.74 -0.98
CA CYS A 128 7.72 -2.11 -0.48
C CYS A 128 6.62 -2.26 -1.53
N HIS A 129 5.46 -2.76 -1.16
CA HIS A 129 4.35 -2.98 -2.08
C HIS A 129 3.68 -1.65 -2.51
N GLY A 130 3.54 -0.72 -1.59
CA GLY A 130 2.94 0.60 -1.81
C GLY A 130 1.41 0.66 -1.78
N ASP A 131 0.72 -0.50 -1.80
CA ASP A 131 -0.73 -0.62 -1.67
C ASP A 131 -1.15 -1.93 -0.98
N PHE A 132 -0.45 -2.29 0.10
CA PHE A 132 -0.63 -3.56 0.78
C PHE A 132 -1.85 -3.54 1.71
N HIS A 133 -2.91 -4.26 1.31
CA HIS A 133 -4.13 -4.37 2.09
C HIS A 133 -4.88 -5.69 1.78
N PRO A 134 -5.88 -6.10 2.60
CA PRO A 134 -6.55 -7.40 2.42
C PRO A 134 -7.25 -7.59 1.08
N GLY A 135 -7.57 -6.53 0.34
CA GLY A 135 -8.16 -6.60 -0.99
C GLY A 135 -7.18 -7.07 -2.07
N ASN A 136 -5.87 -6.83 -1.86
CA ASN A 136 -4.82 -7.23 -2.79
C ASN A 136 -4.18 -8.58 -2.45
N VAL A 137 -4.65 -9.28 -1.41
CA VAL A 137 -4.16 -10.61 -1.03
C VAL A 137 -5.21 -11.66 -1.38
N TYR A 138 -4.80 -12.67 -2.15
CA TYR A 138 -5.63 -13.81 -2.52
C TYR A 138 -5.12 -15.08 -1.85
N LEU A 139 -6.02 -15.82 -1.23
CA LEU A 139 -5.73 -17.13 -0.65
C LEU A 139 -5.97 -18.19 -1.73
N THR A 140 -4.90 -18.87 -2.14
CA THR A 140 -4.91 -19.92 -3.15
C THR A 140 -4.45 -21.26 -2.54
N GLU A 141 -4.62 -22.35 -3.28
CA GLU A 141 -4.08 -23.66 -2.86
C GLU A 141 -2.56 -23.69 -2.76
N ARG A 142 -1.86 -22.80 -3.50
CA ARG A 142 -0.40 -22.63 -3.46
C ARG A 142 0.09 -21.71 -2.34
N GLY A 143 -0.81 -21.17 -1.54
CA GLY A 143 -0.54 -20.15 -0.54
C GLY A 143 -1.05 -18.76 -0.94
N PRO A 144 -0.72 -17.71 -0.17
CA PRO A 144 -1.14 -16.36 -0.47
C PRO A 144 -0.42 -15.80 -1.70
N ILE A 145 -1.17 -15.13 -2.58
CA ILE A 145 -0.66 -14.36 -3.72
C ILE A 145 -1.06 -12.90 -3.54
N ILE A 146 -0.11 -12.00 -3.76
CA ILE A 146 -0.31 -10.54 -3.64
C ILE A 146 -0.43 -9.96 -5.03
N LEU A 147 -1.50 -9.23 -5.28
CA LEU A 147 -1.79 -8.58 -6.56
C LEU A 147 -1.44 -7.10 -6.51
N ASP A 148 -1.39 -6.49 -7.70
CA ASP A 148 -1.26 -5.04 -7.91
C ASP A 148 0.05 -4.43 -7.39
N TRP A 149 1.16 -4.83 -7.99
CA TRP A 149 2.51 -4.34 -7.71
C TRP A 149 2.86 -3.03 -8.44
N MET A 150 1.86 -2.31 -8.96
CA MET A 150 2.05 -1.04 -9.69
C MET A 150 2.85 -0.01 -8.88
N ASP A 151 2.56 0.06 -7.59
CA ASP A 151 3.18 1.00 -6.66
C ASP A 151 4.47 0.47 -6.01
N ALA A 152 4.97 -0.70 -6.44
CA ALA A 152 6.15 -1.31 -5.87
C ALA A 152 7.38 -0.40 -5.95
N THR A 153 8.10 -0.34 -4.83
CA THR A 153 9.33 0.44 -4.63
C THR A 153 10.31 -0.34 -3.77
N GLN A 154 11.55 0.15 -3.65
CA GLN A 154 12.48 -0.27 -2.62
C GLN A 154 12.66 0.84 -1.60
N GLY A 155 12.79 0.49 -0.31
CA GLY A 155 12.96 1.51 0.73
C GLY A 155 12.88 0.97 2.15
N ASN A 156 12.61 1.86 3.09
CA ASN A 156 12.39 1.49 4.47
C ASN A 156 11.04 0.76 4.62
N PRO A 157 10.99 -0.44 5.19
CA PRO A 157 9.76 -1.20 5.35
C PRO A 157 8.69 -0.48 6.21
N VAL A 158 9.09 0.42 7.12
CA VAL A 158 8.13 1.20 7.92
C VAL A 158 7.33 2.18 7.05
N ALA A 159 7.89 2.66 5.93
CA ALA A 159 7.14 3.46 4.96
C ALA A 159 5.93 2.70 4.39
N ASP A 160 6.12 1.42 4.08
CA ASP A 160 5.06 0.57 3.53
C ASP A 160 4.02 0.17 4.59
N VAL A 161 4.47 -0.12 5.82
CA VAL A 161 3.58 -0.32 6.97
C VAL A 161 2.75 0.94 7.26
N ALA A 162 3.37 2.11 7.21
CA ALA A 162 2.67 3.39 7.35
C ALA A 162 1.65 3.59 6.22
N ARG A 163 1.98 3.19 4.98
CA ARG A 163 1.04 3.24 3.86
C ARG A 163 -0.18 2.36 4.11
N THR A 164 0.01 1.11 4.56
CA THR A 164 -1.09 0.22 4.96
C THR A 164 -1.93 0.84 6.08
N ALA A 165 -1.29 1.42 7.10
CA ALA A 165 -2.00 2.06 8.21
C ALA A 165 -2.81 3.29 7.75
N VAL A 166 -2.25 4.13 6.87
CA VAL A 166 -2.94 5.29 6.29
C VAL A 166 -4.13 4.85 5.45
N LEU A 167 -3.98 3.85 4.58
CA LEU A 167 -5.07 3.26 3.79
C LEU A 167 -6.24 2.84 4.69
N LEU A 168 -5.95 2.10 5.76
CA LEU A 168 -6.96 1.63 6.69
C LEU A 168 -7.57 2.73 7.56
N ARG A 169 -6.85 3.82 7.88
CA ARG A 169 -7.37 4.95 8.68
C ARG A 169 -8.14 5.96 7.85
N ALA A 170 -7.65 6.26 6.63
CA ALA A 170 -8.23 7.32 5.80
C ALA A 170 -9.46 6.88 5.01
N ALA A 171 -9.56 5.60 4.63
CA ALA A 171 -10.66 5.09 3.83
C ALA A 171 -12.04 5.48 4.38
N VAL A 172 -12.86 6.06 3.52
CA VAL A 172 -14.20 6.54 3.85
C VAL A 172 -15.23 5.46 3.51
N LEU A 173 -16.06 5.14 4.49
CA LEU A 173 -17.21 4.25 4.26
C LEU A 173 -18.39 5.06 3.66
N PRO A 174 -19.17 4.46 2.77
CA PRO A 174 -20.34 5.13 2.17
C PRO A 174 -21.26 5.75 3.21
N GLN A 175 -21.80 6.93 2.90
CA GLN A 175 -22.82 7.54 3.74
C GLN A 175 -24.07 6.64 3.75
N GLY A 176 -24.69 6.47 4.92
CA GLY A 176 -25.88 5.61 5.06
C GLY A 176 -25.59 4.11 5.06
N MET A 177 -24.33 3.66 5.03
CA MET A 177 -23.99 2.24 5.11
C MET A 177 -24.51 1.62 6.41
N PRO A 178 -25.38 0.58 6.34
CA PRO A 178 -25.80 -0.15 7.54
C PRO A 178 -24.59 -0.75 8.26
N GLY A 179 -24.58 -0.69 9.60
CA GLY A 179 -23.48 -1.25 10.39
C GLY A 179 -22.15 -0.52 10.28
N ARG A 180 -22.09 0.70 9.73
CA ARG A 180 -20.88 1.50 9.56
C ARG A 180 -19.99 1.53 10.81
N ARG A 181 -20.58 1.71 12.01
CA ARG A 181 -19.81 1.73 13.28
C ARG A 181 -19.14 0.40 13.56
N VAL A 182 -19.80 -0.71 13.23
CA VAL A 182 -19.24 -2.07 13.39
C VAL A 182 -18.07 -2.26 12.42
N VAL A 183 -18.23 -1.86 11.17
CA VAL A 183 -17.14 -1.94 10.18
C VAL A 183 -15.94 -1.08 10.59
N GLU A 184 -16.17 0.13 11.13
CA GLU A 184 -15.10 0.97 11.65
C GLU A 184 -14.40 0.33 12.86
N LEU A 185 -15.15 -0.34 13.76
CA LEU A 185 -14.57 -1.08 14.90
C LEU A 185 -13.72 -2.27 14.42
N ILE A 186 -14.24 -3.08 13.50
CA ILE A 186 -13.51 -4.20 12.88
C ILE A 186 -12.22 -3.69 12.24
N ARG A 187 -12.28 -2.61 11.47
CA ARG A 187 -11.11 -2.02 10.81
C ARG A 187 -10.03 -1.55 11.81
N ARG A 188 -10.46 -0.94 12.95
CA ARG A 188 -9.54 -0.55 14.02
C ARG A 188 -8.91 -1.76 14.70
N ALA A 189 -9.71 -2.79 15.00
CA ALA A 189 -9.21 -4.03 15.60
C ALA A 189 -8.22 -4.76 14.65
N PHE A 190 -8.54 -4.78 13.35
CA PHE A 190 -7.67 -5.33 12.32
C PHE A 190 -6.33 -4.59 12.28
N LEU A 191 -6.36 -3.26 12.17
CA LEU A 191 -5.15 -2.45 12.13
C LEU A 191 -4.31 -2.62 13.40
N HIS A 192 -4.94 -2.64 14.57
CA HIS A 192 -4.25 -2.88 15.84
C HIS A 192 -3.55 -4.24 15.86
N ALA A 193 -4.25 -5.31 15.44
CA ALA A 193 -3.67 -6.66 15.40
C ALA A 193 -2.51 -6.76 14.40
N TYR A 194 -2.65 -6.12 13.22
CA TYR A 194 -1.61 -6.03 12.20
C TYR A 194 -0.36 -5.30 12.72
N LEU A 195 -0.50 -4.07 13.21
CA LEU A 195 0.64 -3.27 13.71
C LEU A 195 1.33 -3.96 14.89
N ARG A 196 0.55 -4.45 15.85
CA ARG A 196 1.11 -5.17 17.00
C ARG A 196 1.93 -6.37 16.56
N ARG A 197 1.42 -7.20 15.64
CA ARG A 197 2.14 -8.38 15.14
C ARG A 197 3.40 -7.99 14.40
N TYR A 198 3.29 -7.02 13.49
CA TYR A 198 4.41 -6.55 12.70
C TYR A 198 5.55 -6.05 13.57
N PHE A 199 5.27 -5.15 14.49
CA PHE A 199 6.29 -4.52 15.35
C PHE A 199 6.77 -5.38 16.51
N THR A 200 6.07 -6.45 16.84
CA THR A 200 6.63 -7.48 17.74
C THR A 200 7.76 -8.25 17.05
N ALA A 201 7.69 -8.45 15.73
CA ALA A 201 8.71 -9.18 14.97
C ALA A 201 9.83 -8.27 14.42
N ALA A 202 9.54 -7.01 14.14
CA ALA A 202 10.47 -6.03 13.59
C ALA A 202 10.23 -4.65 14.24
N PRO A 203 10.67 -4.43 15.49
CA PRO A 203 10.41 -3.19 16.21
C PRO A 203 11.20 -2.01 15.61
N PRO A 204 10.52 -0.94 15.15
CA PRO A 204 11.15 0.35 14.92
C PRO A 204 11.19 1.14 16.22
N ALA A 205 11.85 2.29 16.22
CA ALA A 205 11.55 3.31 17.20
C ALA A 205 10.08 3.79 17.00
N PRO A 206 9.27 3.90 18.07
CA PRO A 206 7.85 4.26 17.96
C PRO A 206 7.59 5.55 17.18
N GLU A 207 8.44 6.54 17.36
CA GLU A 207 8.36 7.85 16.68
C GLU A 207 8.52 7.74 15.15
N GLN A 208 9.16 6.68 14.66
CA GLN A 208 9.34 6.48 13.21
C GLN A 208 8.01 6.17 12.51
N LEU A 209 7.10 5.40 13.13
CA LEU A 209 5.83 5.09 12.47
C LEU A 209 4.98 6.33 12.26
N ASP A 210 4.85 7.20 13.28
CA ASP A 210 4.03 8.40 13.17
C ASP A 210 4.62 9.39 12.15
N ALA A 211 5.95 9.54 12.13
CA ALA A 211 6.63 10.35 11.14
C ALA A 211 6.43 9.82 9.71
N TRP A 212 6.58 8.50 9.48
CA TRP A 212 6.27 7.89 8.19
C TRP A 212 4.79 8.04 7.82
N MET A 213 3.88 7.93 8.78
CA MET A 213 2.44 8.10 8.52
C MET A 213 2.10 9.51 8.08
N ALA A 214 2.73 10.56 8.66
CA ALA A 214 2.53 11.94 8.22
C ALA A 214 3.02 12.15 6.79
N VAL A 215 4.23 11.68 6.46
CA VAL A 215 4.81 11.76 5.10
C VAL A 215 3.94 11.03 4.08
N VAL A 216 3.53 9.81 4.39
CA VAL A 216 2.67 8.99 3.51
C VAL A 216 1.27 9.60 3.36
N ALA A 217 0.68 10.15 4.43
CA ALA A 217 -0.61 10.83 4.37
C ALA A 217 -0.55 12.08 3.47
N GLY A 218 0.53 12.88 3.61
CA GLY A 218 0.76 14.02 2.73
C GLY A 218 0.92 13.62 1.27
N ALA A 219 1.67 12.56 0.99
CA ALA A 219 1.84 12.03 -0.37
C ALA A 219 0.52 11.49 -0.95
N ARG A 220 -0.33 10.83 -0.13
CA ARG A 220 -1.62 10.27 -0.55
C ARG A 220 -2.62 11.33 -0.99
N LEU A 221 -2.52 12.57 -0.52
CA LEU A 221 -3.37 13.68 -1.02
C LEU A 221 -3.26 13.85 -2.54
N ALA A 222 -2.12 13.50 -3.15
CA ALA A 222 -1.95 13.54 -4.59
C ALA A 222 -2.87 12.57 -5.36
N GLU A 223 -3.40 11.53 -4.71
CA GLU A 223 -4.30 10.56 -5.31
C GLU A 223 -5.75 11.10 -5.42
N ARG A 224 -6.06 12.19 -4.71
CA ARG A 224 -7.36 12.87 -4.77
C ARG A 224 -8.56 11.97 -4.50
N ILE A 225 -8.43 11.02 -3.55
CA ILE A 225 -9.53 10.12 -3.19
C ILE A 225 -10.65 10.89 -2.49
N PRO A 226 -11.87 10.87 -3.02
CA PRO A 226 -12.96 11.65 -2.45
C PRO A 226 -13.24 11.32 -0.98
N GLY A 227 -13.29 12.35 -0.15
CA GLY A 227 -13.65 12.25 1.28
C GLY A 227 -12.51 11.85 2.21
N GLU A 228 -11.30 11.50 1.72
CA GLU A 228 -10.13 11.19 2.55
C GLU A 228 -9.37 12.43 3.02
N GLU A 229 -9.45 13.55 2.29
CA GLU A 229 -8.63 14.74 2.47
C GLU A 229 -8.55 15.21 3.94
N LYS A 230 -9.71 15.41 4.59
CA LYS A 230 -9.75 15.87 5.99
C LYS A 230 -9.01 14.93 6.95
N ARG A 231 -9.11 13.62 6.73
CA ARG A 231 -8.46 12.62 7.57
C ARG A 231 -6.95 12.58 7.34
N LEU A 232 -6.54 12.74 6.07
CA LEU A 232 -5.12 12.78 5.69
C LEU A 232 -4.45 14.05 6.26
N LEU A 233 -5.08 15.21 6.12
CA LEU A 233 -4.58 16.46 6.71
C LEU A 233 -4.47 16.38 8.24
N ALA A 234 -5.44 15.75 8.92
CA ALA A 234 -5.35 15.55 10.37
C ALA A 234 -4.15 14.68 10.78
N LEU A 235 -3.77 13.66 9.98
CA LEU A 235 -2.56 12.87 10.22
C LEU A 235 -1.28 13.69 10.02
N VAL A 236 -1.24 14.54 9.00
CA VAL A 236 -0.10 15.44 8.73
C VAL A 236 0.07 16.43 9.89
N GLN A 237 -1.00 17.16 10.22
CA GLN A 237 -0.97 18.22 11.23
C GLN A 237 -0.70 17.68 12.64
N GLY A 238 -1.26 16.51 12.98
CA GLY A 238 -1.02 15.87 14.27
C GLY A 238 0.45 15.56 14.54
N THR A 239 1.25 15.29 13.50
CA THR A 239 2.69 15.02 13.64
C THR A 239 3.55 16.28 13.51
N LEU A 240 3.17 17.24 12.65
CA LEU A 240 3.97 18.46 12.45
C LEU A 240 3.82 19.47 13.60
N CYS A 241 2.76 19.39 14.40
CA CYS A 241 2.49 20.28 15.53
C CYS A 241 2.91 19.68 16.89
N SER A 242 3.45 18.46 16.92
CA SER A 242 3.99 17.78 18.09
C SER A 242 5.49 18.02 18.21
#